data_f7ee3457cd86494db1708d9d9a6fd7b6
#
_entry.id   f7ee3457cd86494db1708d9d9a6fd7b6
#
_cell.length_a   1.000
_cell.length_b   1.000
_cell.length_c   1.000
_cell.angle_alpha   90.00
_cell.angle_beta   90.00
_cell.angle_gamma   90.00
#
_symmetry.space_group_name_H-M   'P 1'
#
loop_
_entity.id
_entity.type
_entity.pdbx_description
1 polymer ?
#
loop_
_entity_poly.entity_id
_entity_poly.type
_entity_poly.pdbx_seq_one_letter_code
_entity_poly.pdbx_strand_id
1 'polypeptide(L)'
;MNDKVAISVVVITRNEEANIKDCLESVKWADEIIIVDDESTDKTAEIARGYTDKIFHRKMDIEGKHRNWAYDQARNSWVLSLDADERVTSELREEIKEAIASPGEFKGFVIPRKNYIGAYWVKYGGWYPSGQMKLFSKQDFRWEESEVHPCALLKGPRKALINDIIHYSYKDFEDFINKMNKQTTLEAMKWVRDGRKMGLGKALWRTCDRFMRTFIRKKAYKDGLTGFMISIFGGLYQILSYVKYNEIKSKQ
;
A
#
# COMPACT_ATOMS: atom_id res chain seq x y z
N MET A 1 -10.88 6.24 -35.32
CA MET A 1 -10.21 5.06 -34.71
C MET A 1 -9.89 5.46 -33.29
N ASN A 2 -10.49 4.82 -32.29
CA ASN A 2 -10.06 5.08 -30.90
C ASN A 2 -8.69 4.40 -30.77
N ASP A 3 -7.64 5.19 -30.79
CA ASP A 3 -6.30 4.71 -30.50
C ASP A 3 -6.35 4.12 -29.07
N LYS A 4 -6.14 2.81 -28.98
CA LYS A 4 -6.11 2.10 -27.69
C LYS A 4 -5.02 2.73 -26.83
N VAL A 5 -5.41 3.43 -25.78
CA VAL A 5 -4.44 4.03 -24.85
C VAL A 5 -3.71 2.91 -24.11
N ALA A 6 -2.41 2.87 -24.28
CA ALA A 6 -1.57 1.83 -23.70
C ALA A 6 -1.22 2.14 -22.23
N ILE A 7 -1.14 1.08 -21.41
CA ILE A 7 -0.86 1.18 -19.98
C ILE A 7 0.33 0.31 -19.58
N SER A 8 1.18 0.83 -18.69
CA SER A 8 2.23 0.07 -18.01
C SER A 8 1.78 -0.25 -16.59
N VAL A 9 1.84 -1.53 -16.22
CA VAL A 9 1.69 -1.95 -14.82
C VAL A 9 3.08 -2.09 -14.22
N VAL A 10 3.30 -1.42 -13.09
CA VAL A 10 4.55 -1.48 -12.35
C VAL A 10 4.28 -2.14 -11.01
N VAL A 11 4.93 -3.28 -10.77
CA VAL A 11 4.83 -4.05 -9.52
C VAL A 11 6.15 -3.97 -8.78
N ILE A 12 6.10 -3.49 -7.54
CA ILE A 12 7.25 -3.50 -6.63
C ILE A 12 7.06 -4.67 -5.67
N THR A 13 8.09 -5.47 -5.50
CA THR A 13 7.98 -6.73 -4.78
C THR A 13 9.23 -7.06 -3.96
N ARG A 14 9.02 -7.79 -2.86
CA ARG A 14 10.08 -8.40 -2.07
C ARG A 14 9.54 -9.61 -1.31
N ASN A 15 10.04 -10.81 -1.62
CA ASN A 15 9.66 -12.06 -0.97
C ASN A 15 8.13 -12.30 -0.98
N GLU A 16 7.56 -12.28 -2.18
CA GLU A 16 6.12 -12.41 -2.43
C GLU A 16 5.80 -13.63 -3.32
N GLU A 17 6.57 -14.73 -3.21
CA GLU A 17 6.36 -15.94 -4.02
C GLU A 17 4.95 -16.50 -3.93
N ALA A 18 4.28 -16.33 -2.78
CA ALA A 18 2.91 -16.77 -2.57
C ALA A 18 1.86 -15.88 -3.27
N ASN A 19 2.21 -14.65 -3.59
CA ASN A 19 1.28 -13.63 -4.09
C ASN A 19 1.53 -13.22 -5.54
N ILE A 20 2.80 -13.18 -5.96
CA ILE A 20 3.19 -12.56 -7.22
C ILE A 20 2.48 -13.17 -8.44
N LYS A 21 2.28 -14.48 -8.48
CA LYS A 21 1.60 -15.17 -9.57
C LYS A 21 0.20 -14.60 -9.81
N ASP A 22 -0.64 -14.57 -8.78
CA ASP A 22 -2.02 -14.12 -8.90
C ASP A 22 -2.11 -12.61 -9.16
N CYS A 23 -1.13 -11.82 -8.65
CA CYS A 23 -1.00 -10.41 -9.00
C CYS A 23 -0.83 -10.25 -10.51
N LEU A 24 0.14 -10.94 -11.09
CA LEU A 24 0.49 -10.83 -12.50
C LEU A 24 -0.62 -11.40 -13.41
N GLU A 25 -1.28 -12.49 -13.00
CA GLU A 25 -2.47 -13.00 -13.71
C GLU A 25 -3.58 -11.94 -13.80
N SER A 26 -3.79 -11.16 -12.73
CA SER A 26 -4.84 -10.13 -12.70
C SER A 26 -4.56 -8.95 -13.64
N VAL A 27 -3.31 -8.79 -14.10
CA VAL A 27 -2.88 -7.66 -14.93
C VAL A 27 -2.26 -8.04 -16.27
N LYS A 28 -2.33 -9.31 -16.69
CA LYS A 28 -1.79 -9.77 -17.98
C LYS A 28 -2.45 -9.13 -19.22
N TRP A 29 -3.53 -8.39 -19.03
CA TRP A 29 -4.19 -7.59 -20.05
C TRP A 29 -3.48 -6.28 -20.37
N ALA A 30 -2.52 -5.86 -19.54
CA ALA A 30 -1.75 -4.63 -19.71
C ALA A 30 -0.81 -4.73 -20.93
N ASP A 31 -0.48 -3.57 -21.50
CA ASP A 31 0.41 -3.53 -22.68
C ASP A 31 1.88 -3.67 -22.27
N GLU A 32 2.17 -3.48 -20.98
CA GLU A 32 3.50 -3.64 -20.39
C GLU A 32 3.40 -3.99 -18.92
N ILE A 33 4.18 -4.96 -18.47
CA ILE A 33 4.37 -5.30 -17.06
C ILE A 33 5.84 -5.13 -16.71
N ILE A 34 6.10 -4.39 -15.63
CA ILE A 34 7.43 -4.11 -15.10
C ILE A 34 7.47 -4.57 -13.66
N ILE A 35 8.49 -5.35 -13.32
CA ILE A 35 8.75 -5.82 -11.97
C ILE A 35 9.99 -5.12 -11.44
N VAL A 36 9.89 -4.55 -10.25
CA VAL A 36 11.05 -4.05 -9.50
C VAL A 36 11.18 -4.88 -8.23
N ASP A 37 12.15 -5.76 -8.24
CA ASP A 37 12.43 -6.71 -7.17
C ASP A 37 13.45 -6.11 -6.18
N ASP A 38 13.03 -5.93 -4.93
CA ASP A 38 13.86 -5.45 -3.82
C ASP A 38 14.63 -6.61 -3.17
N GLU A 39 15.54 -7.24 -3.94
CA GLU A 39 16.42 -8.32 -3.47
C GLU A 39 15.65 -9.49 -2.84
N SER A 40 14.65 -10.02 -3.53
CA SER A 40 13.95 -11.23 -3.07
C SER A 40 14.90 -12.44 -2.99
N THR A 41 14.72 -13.24 -1.95
CA THR A 41 15.50 -14.44 -1.68
C THR A 41 14.70 -15.74 -1.90
N ASP A 42 13.42 -15.59 -2.23
CA ASP A 42 12.48 -16.65 -2.56
C ASP A 42 12.28 -16.77 -4.09
N LYS A 43 11.25 -17.48 -4.54
CA LYS A 43 10.96 -17.70 -5.95
C LYS A 43 10.22 -16.54 -6.64
N THR A 44 10.08 -15.38 -5.99
CA THR A 44 9.34 -14.24 -6.53
C THR A 44 9.80 -13.86 -7.94
N ALA A 45 11.10 -13.62 -8.13
CA ALA A 45 11.66 -13.21 -9.42
C ALA A 45 11.59 -14.34 -10.48
N GLU A 46 11.74 -15.60 -10.06
CA GLU A 46 11.59 -16.77 -10.93
C GLU A 46 10.16 -16.85 -11.50
N ILE A 47 9.16 -16.73 -10.64
CA ILE A 47 7.74 -16.76 -11.06
C ILE A 47 7.43 -15.58 -11.98
N ALA A 48 7.93 -14.38 -11.67
CA ALA A 48 7.70 -13.18 -12.46
C ALA A 48 8.22 -13.28 -13.91
N ARG A 49 9.32 -14.03 -14.15
CA ARG A 49 9.86 -14.28 -15.50
C ARG A 49 8.88 -14.97 -16.45
N GLY A 50 7.90 -15.69 -15.92
CA GLY A 50 6.83 -16.28 -16.73
C GLY A 50 5.84 -15.26 -17.34
N TYR A 51 5.93 -13.98 -16.94
CA TYR A 51 4.98 -12.93 -17.34
C TYR A 51 5.65 -11.76 -18.07
N THR A 52 6.92 -11.49 -17.80
CA THR A 52 7.65 -10.37 -18.42
C THR A 52 9.15 -10.57 -18.36
N ASP A 53 9.86 -10.05 -19.37
CA ASP A 53 11.33 -9.93 -19.37
C ASP A 53 11.82 -8.65 -18.68
N LYS A 54 10.89 -7.73 -18.30
CA LYS A 54 11.22 -6.45 -17.66
C LYS A 54 11.26 -6.58 -16.14
N ILE A 55 12.27 -7.29 -15.66
CA ILE A 55 12.52 -7.48 -14.22
C ILE A 55 13.80 -6.75 -13.87
N PHE A 56 13.68 -5.81 -12.94
CA PHE A 56 14.80 -5.00 -12.44
C PHE A 56 15.06 -5.36 -10.98
N HIS A 57 16.29 -5.73 -10.66
CA HIS A 57 16.74 -5.93 -9.29
C HIS A 57 17.30 -4.62 -8.75
N ARG A 58 16.64 -4.05 -7.76
CA ARG A 58 17.05 -2.78 -7.16
C ARG A 58 16.68 -2.75 -5.69
N LYS A 59 17.70 -2.69 -4.84
CA LYS A 59 17.51 -2.51 -3.40
C LYS A 59 16.80 -1.21 -3.09
N MET A 60 15.77 -1.28 -2.26
CA MET A 60 15.05 -0.10 -1.82
C MET A 60 15.92 0.72 -0.86
N ASP A 61 16.11 1.99 -1.22
CA ASP A 61 16.74 3.01 -0.38
C ASP A 61 15.66 3.83 0.34
N ILE A 62 15.11 4.82 -0.34
CA ILE A 62 14.00 5.66 0.09
C ILE A 62 12.75 5.26 -0.72
N GLU A 63 11.64 4.96 -0.06
CA GLU A 63 10.44 4.42 -0.70
C GLU A 63 9.98 5.27 -1.89
N GLY A 64 9.83 6.59 -1.71
CA GLY A 64 9.40 7.48 -2.78
C GLY A 64 10.35 7.49 -3.96
N LYS A 65 11.66 7.52 -3.72
CA LYS A 65 12.69 7.46 -4.75
C LYS A 65 12.70 6.13 -5.50
N HIS A 66 12.54 5.03 -4.76
CA HIS A 66 12.46 3.69 -5.33
C HIS A 66 11.24 3.55 -6.26
N ARG A 67 10.06 4.02 -5.81
CA ARG A 67 8.83 4.03 -6.61
C ARG A 67 8.97 4.92 -7.85
N ASN A 68 9.52 6.13 -7.73
CA ASN A 68 9.75 7.04 -8.85
C ASN A 68 10.63 6.41 -9.92
N TRP A 69 11.74 5.80 -9.49
CA TRP A 69 12.64 5.10 -10.39
C TRP A 69 11.93 3.95 -11.12
N ALA A 70 11.09 3.18 -10.41
CA ALA A 70 10.31 2.09 -11.00
C ALA A 70 9.35 2.60 -12.09
N TYR A 71 8.68 3.73 -11.86
CA TYR A 71 7.78 4.32 -12.85
C TYR A 71 8.51 4.90 -14.06
N ASP A 72 9.75 5.35 -13.90
CA ASP A 72 10.57 5.83 -15.01
C ASP A 72 10.92 4.73 -16.00
N GLN A 73 10.91 3.46 -15.60
CA GLN A 73 11.11 2.31 -16.50
C GLN A 73 9.90 2.06 -17.43
N ALA A 74 8.72 2.62 -17.13
CA ALA A 74 7.52 2.45 -17.94
C ALA A 74 7.64 3.20 -19.26
N ARG A 75 7.29 2.55 -20.37
CA ARG A 75 7.27 3.19 -21.70
C ARG A 75 5.98 3.97 -21.97
N ASN A 76 4.86 3.54 -21.37
CA ASN A 76 3.56 4.16 -21.60
C ASN A 76 3.34 5.38 -20.70
N SER A 77 2.46 6.28 -21.15
CA SER A 77 2.13 7.51 -20.45
C SER A 77 1.27 7.27 -19.20
N TRP A 78 0.47 6.21 -19.19
CA TRP A 78 -0.31 5.80 -18.01
C TRP A 78 0.36 4.66 -17.28
N VAL A 79 0.45 4.81 -15.96
CA VAL A 79 1.03 3.82 -15.05
C VAL A 79 -0.02 3.39 -14.04
N LEU A 80 -0.20 2.07 -13.91
CA LEU A 80 -0.88 1.44 -12.77
C LEU A 80 0.20 0.88 -11.84
N SER A 81 0.29 1.43 -10.63
CA SER A 81 1.21 0.96 -9.59
C SER A 81 0.52 -0.06 -8.71
N LEU A 82 1.08 -1.26 -8.60
CA LEU A 82 0.58 -2.33 -7.73
C LEU A 82 1.66 -2.81 -6.77
N ASP A 83 1.21 -3.27 -5.63
CA ASP A 83 2.00 -4.10 -4.73
C ASP A 83 1.68 -5.58 -5.03
N ALA A 84 2.61 -6.50 -4.81
CA ALA A 84 2.45 -7.90 -5.23
C ALA A 84 1.31 -8.64 -4.51
N ASP A 85 0.84 -8.13 -3.38
CA ASP A 85 -0.31 -8.61 -2.63
C ASP A 85 -1.66 -8.01 -3.08
N GLU A 86 -1.65 -7.25 -4.20
CA GLU A 86 -2.85 -6.64 -4.78
C GLU A 86 -3.33 -7.37 -6.04
N ARG A 87 -4.65 -7.33 -6.30
CA ARG A 87 -5.30 -7.94 -7.48
C ARG A 87 -6.26 -6.94 -8.12
N VAL A 88 -6.21 -6.83 -9.44
CA VAL A 88 -7.16 -6.06 -10.23
C VAL A 88 -8.34 -6.95 -10.59
N THR A 89 -9.56 -6.55 -10.22
CA THR A 89 -10.78 -7.28 -10.61
C THR A 89 -11.13 -7.03 -12.08
N SER A 90 -11.99 -7.87 -12.67
CA SER A 90 -12.47 -7.69 -14.04
C SER A 90 -13.19 -6.35 -14.21
N GLU A 91 -13.98 -5.96 -13.24
CA GLU A 91 -14.73 -4.71 -13.23
C GLU A 91 -13.80 -3.49 -13.15
N LEU A 92 -12.80 -3.57 -12.27
CA LEU A 92 -11.79 -2.51 -12.16
C LEU A 92 -10.95 -2.40 -13.44
N ARG A 93 -10.61 -3.51 -14.06
CA ARG A 93 -9.88 -3.52 -15.34
C ARG A 93 -10.63 -2.72 -16.42
N GLU A 94 -11.92 -2.97 -16.58
CA GLU A 94 -12.70 -2.25 -17.60
C GLU A 94 -12.83 -0.75 -17.23
N GLU A 95 -13.07 -0.43 -15.95
CA GLU A 95 -13.11 0.97 -15.50
C GLU A 95 -11.76 1.70 -15.70
N ILE A 96 -10.62 1.02 -15.48
CA ILE A 96 -9.29 1.57 -15.78
C ILE A 96 -9.16 1.90 -17.27
N LYS A 97 -9.53 0.98 -18.16
CA LYS A 97 -9.46 1.20 -19.61
C LYS A 97 -10.30 2.39 -20.05
N GLU A 98 -11.53 2.50 -19.53
CA GLU A 98 -12.41 3.64 -19.80
C GLU A 98 -11.81 4.95 -19.29
N ALA A 99 -11.29 4.94 -18.05
CA ALA A 99 -10.69 6.12 -17.42
C ALA A 99 -9.49 6.66 -18.20
N ILE A 100 -8.61 5.78 -18.71
CA ILE A 100 -7.44 6.21 -19.49
C ILE A 100 -7.78 6.55 -20.94
N ALA A 101 -8.83 5.95 -21.51
CA ALA A 101 -9.29 6.26 -22.87
C ALA A 101 -9.95 7.67 -22.95
N SER A 102 -10.57 8.12 -21.86
CA SER A 102 -11.23 9.43 -21.79
C SER A 102 -10.96 10.10 -20.43
N PRO A 103 -9.70 10.46 -20.15
CA PRO A 103 -9.32 10.96 -18.82
C PRO A 103 -9.82 12.37 -18.53
N GLY A 104 -10.27 13.13 -19.55
CA GLY A 104 -10.65 14.52 -19.41
C GLY A 104 -9.48 15.35 -18.85
N GLU A 105 -9.74 16.12 -17.81
CA GLU A 105 -8.73 16.93 -17.12
C GLU A 105 -7.92 16.13 -16.08
N PHE A 106 -8.36 14.93 -15.72
CA PHE A 106 -7.77 14.16 -14.62
C PHE A 106 -6.40 13.58 -15.01
N LYS A 107 -5.44 13.72 -14.08
CA LYS A 107 -4.06 13.24 -14.22
C LYS A 107 -3.78 12.02 -13.36
N GLY A 108 -4.74 11.63 -12.50
CA GLY A 108 -4.63 10.46 -11.66
C GLY A 108 -5.96 10.01 -11.10
N PHE A 109 -6.00 8.73 -10.74
CA PHE A 109 -7.19 8.09 -10.21
C PHE A 109 -6.86 7.38 -8.89
N VAL A 110 -7.68 7.68 -7.89
CA VAL A 110 -7.63 7.00 -6.58
C VAL A 110 -8.47 5.75 -6.70
N ILE A 111 -7.89 4.61 -6.39
CA ILE A 111 -8.58 3.32 -6.43
C ILE A 111 -8.86 2.88 -5.00
N PRO A 112 -10.12 2.58 -4.64
CA PRO A 112 -10.44 2.02 -3.33
C PRO A 112 -9.89 0.61 -3.19
N ARG A 113 -9.61 0.16 -1.95
CA ARG A 113 -9.05 -1.17 -1.70
C ARG A 113 -9.90 -1.94 -0.71
N LYS A 114 -10.18 -3.19 -1.06
CA LYS A 114 -10.73 -4.19 -0.14
C LYS A 114 -9.58 -4.88 0.58
N ASN A 115 -9.35 -4.52 1.83
CA ASN A 115 -8.26 -5.06 2.62
C ASN A 115 -8.68 -6.36 3.33
N TYR A 116 -7.85 -7.39 3.20
CA TYR A 116 -8.09 -8.72 3.79
C TYR A 116 -7.07 -9.04 4.88
N ILE A 117 -7.53 -9.78 5.89
CA ILE A 117 -6.71 -10.51 6.84
C ILE A 117 -7.07 -11.98 6.65
N GLY A 118 -6.16 -12.79 6.11
CA GLY A 118 -6.50 -14.13 5.64
C GLY A 118 -7.62 -14.07 4.59
N ALA A 119 -8.68 -14.84 4.81
CA ALA A 119 -9.86 -14.83 3.95
C ALA A 119 -10.92 -13.77 4.33
N TYR A 120 -10.71 -13.01 5.40
CA TYR A 120 -11.69 -12.08 5.92
C TYR A 120 -11.53 -10.67 5.33
N TRP A 121 -12.52 -10.18 4.60
CA TRP A 121 -12.59 -8.79 4.17
C TRP A 121 -12.96 -7.86 5.32
N VAL A 122 -12.06 -6.96 5.69
CA VAL A 122 -12.29 -5.95 6.74
C VAL A 122 -13.04 -4.75 6.15
N LYS A 123 -14.30 -4.57 6.56
CA LYS A 123 -15.18 -3.55 5.99
C LYS A 123 -15.19 -2.25 6.78
N TYR A 124 -15.01 -2.34 8.08
CA TYR A 124 -15.16 -1.21 9.00
C TYR A 124 -13.83 -0.82 9.66
N GLY A 125 -13.89 -0.06 10.73
CA GLY A 125 -12.69 0.38 11.44
C GLY A 125 -11.82 1.39 10.67
N GLY A 126 -12.28 1.86 9.50
CA GLY A 126 -11.54 2.73 8.59
C GLY A 126 -10.62 1.98 7.63
N TRP A 127 -10.84 0.69 7.45
CA TRP A 127 -10.13 -0.15 6.50
C TRP A 127 -10.72 -0.09 5.09
N TYR A 128 -12.00 0.30 4.98
CA TYR A 128 -12.66 0.48 3.71
C TYR A 128 -13.53 1.76 3.72
N PRO A 129 -13.61 2.51 2.59
CA PRO A 129 -12.70 2.45 1.47
C PRO A 129 -11.33 3.03 1.84
N SER A 130 -10.26 2.30 1.53
CA SER A 130 -8.88 2.72 1.77
C SER A 130 -8.24 3.11 0.43
N GLY A 131 -8.74 4.22 -0.15
CA GLY A 131 -8.32 4.65 -1.47
C GLY A 131 -6.86 5.09 -1.54
N GLN A 132 -6.17 4.67 -2.59
CA GLN A 132 -4.80 5.11 -2.89
C GLN A 132 -4.66 5.57 -4.35
N MET A 133 -3.71 6.49 -4.58
CA MET A 133 -3.31 6.90 -5.91
C MET A 133 -2.52 5.74 -6.55
N LYS A 134 -3.18 4.98 -7.40
CA LYS A 134 -2.61 3.78 -8.04
C LYS A 134 -2.52 3.91 -9.56
N LEU A 135 -3.40 4.69 -10.18
CA LEU A 135 -3.41 4.93 -11.63
C LEU A 135 -3.13 6.42 -11.89
N PHE A 136 -2.12 6.73 -12.72
CA PHE A 136 -1.72 8.11 -12.96
C PHE A 136 -0.95 8.30 -14.27
N SER A 137 -0.99 9.54 -14.76
CA SER A 137 -0.11 10.00 -15.83
C SER A 137 1.33 10.09 -15.31
N LYS A 138 2.24 9.36 -15.95
CA LYS A 138 3.65 9.26 -15.54
C LYS A 138 4.34 10.61 -15.43
N GLN A 139 4.06 11.51 -16.34
CA GLN A 139 4.68 12.84 -16.36
C GLN A 139 4.14 13.80 -15.29
N ASP A 140 2.94 13.53 -14.79
CA ASP A 140 2.24 14.41 -13.85
C ASP A 140 2.30 13.90 -12.40
N PHE A 141 2.89 12.73 -12.17
CA PHE A 141 2.93 12.10 -10.85
C PHE A 141 4.34 11.76 -10.40
N ARG A 142 4.62 12.06 -9.13
CA ARG A 142 5.79 11.59 -8.39
C ARG A 142 5.44 11.36 -6.92
N TRP A 143 6.19 10.50 -6.28
CA TRP A 143 6.25 10.45 -4.83
C TRP A 143 7.27 11.46 -4.31
N GLU A 144 6.97 12.04 -3.16
CA GLU A 144 7.96 12.78 -2.39
C GLU A 144 9.11 11.85 -1.99
N GLU A 145 10.34 12.30 -2.20
CA GLU A 145 11.53 11.50 -1.86
C GLU A 145 11.92 11.69 -0.40
N SER A 146 10.95 11.46 0.50
CA SER A 146 11.16 11.52 1.94
C SER A 146 11.33 10.11 2.51
N GLU A 147 12.14 9.99 3.59
CA GLU A 147 12.43 8.70 4.23
C GLU A 147 11.20 8.10 4.92
N VAL A 148 10.20 8.89 5.27
CA VAL A 148 9.06 8.46 6.07
C VAL A 148 7.76 9.09 5.58
N HIS A 149 6.80 8.23 5.23
CA HIS A 149 5.48 8.61 4.74
C HIS A 149 5.52 9.59 3.55
N PRO A 150 6.09 9.18 2.41
CA PRO A 150 6.13 10.03 1.24
C PRO A 150 4.72 10.44 0.80
N CYS A 151 4.55 11.70 0.45
CA CYS A 151 3.31 12.22 -0.09
C CYS A 151 3.23 11.97 -1.60
N ALA A 152 2.02 11.69 -2.09
CA ALA A 152 1.75 11.62 -3.52
C ALA A 152 1.67 13.06 -4.08
N LEU A 153 2.55 13.38 -5.02
CA LEU A 153 2.62 14.68 -5.69
C LEU A 153 2.02 14.51 -7.09
N LEU A 154 0.82 15.05 -7.31
CA LEU A 154 0.13 15.02 -8.60
C LEU A 154 -0.04 16.44 -9.13
N LYS A 155 0.39 16.66 -10.37
CA LYS A 155 0.21 17.92 -11.10
C LYS A 155 -1.12 17.90 -11.87
N GLY A 156 -2.21 18.24 -11.19
CA GLY A 156 -3.54 18.29 -11.78
C GLY A 156 -4.62 17.60 -10.96
N PRO A 157 -5.86 17.62 -11.44
CA PRO A 157 -6.98 17.03 -10.72
C PRO A 157 -6.93 15.51 -10.72
N ARG A 158 -7.52 14.93 -9.66
CA ARG A 158 -7.70 13.48 -9.49
C ARG A 158 -9.17 13.13 -9.34
N LYS A 159 -9.50 11.90 -9.73
CA LYS A 159 -10.83 11.32 -9.56
C LYS A 159 -10.73 10.00 -8.80
N ALA A 160 -11.76 9.63 -8.06
CA ALA A 160 -11.86 8.29 -7.49
C ALA A 160 -12.57 7.35 -8.48
N LEU A 161 -12.04 6.14 -8.64
CA LEU A 161 -12.73 5.04 -9.30
C LEU A 161 -13.73 4.38 -8.33
N ILE A 162 -14.64 3.61 -8.87
CA ILE A 162 -15.72 2.97 -8.11
C ILE A 162 -15.33 1.55 -7.72
N ASN A 163 -14.69 0.83 -8.64
CA ASN A 163 -14.30 -0.56 -8.43
C ASN A 163 -13.01 -0.68 -7.63
N ASP A 164 -12.87 -1.79 -6.91
CA ASP A 164 -11.84 -1.98 -5.90
C ASP A 164 -10.65 -2.79 -6.39
N ILE A 165 -9.46 -2.49 -5.85
CA ILE A 165 -8.35 -3.43 -5.77
C ILE A 165 -8.61 -4.37 -4.58
N ILE A 166 -8.44 -5.68 -4.78
CA ILE A 166 -8.36 -6.65 -3.69
C ILE A 166 -6.95 -6.61 -3.14
N HIS A 167 -6.79 -6.41 -1.84
CA HIS A 167 -5.51 -6.29 -1.18
C HIS A 167 -5.41 -7.29 -0.02
N TYR A 168 -4.57 -8.29 -0.18
CA TYR A 168 -4.28 -9.29 0.85
C TYR A 168 -3.25 -8.76 1.84
N SER A 169 -3.65 -7.74 2.61
CA SER A 169 -2.77 -6.95 3.51
C SER A 169 -2.01 -7.82 4.50
N TYR A 170 -2.64 -8.89 4.96
CA TYR A 170 -2.06 -9.82 5.93
C TYR A 170 -2.50 -11.24 5.61
N LYS A 171 -1.54 -12.15 5.63
CA LYS A 171 -1.78 -13.59 5.42
C LYS A 171 -2.70 -14.19 6.49
N ASP A 172 -2.50 -13.77 7.74
CA ASP A 172 -3.24 -14.18 8.92
C ASP A 172 -3.02 -13.17 10.06
N PHE A 173 -3.53 -13.47 11.26
CA PHE A 173 -3.30 -12.62 12.43
C PHE A 173 -1.87 -12.68 12.96
N GLU A 174 -1.13 -13.75 12.74
CA GLU A 174 0.28 -13.84 13.10
C GLU A 174 1.10 -12.84 12.26
N ASP A 175 0.90 -12.83 10.94
CA ASP A 175 1.51 -11.85 10.04
C ASP A 175 1.12 -10.40 10.41
N PHE A 176 -0.15 -10.19 10.77
CA PHE A 176 -0.63 -8.90 11.25
C PHE A 176 0.15 -8.41 12.49
N ILE A 177 0.34 -9.29 13.49
CA ILE A 177 1.08 -8.97 14.71
C ILE A 177 2.56 -8.72 14.40
N ASN A 178 3.17 -9.55 13.57
CA ASN A 178 4.56 -9.44 13.17
C ASN A 178 4.83 -8.12 12.41
N LYS A 179 3.98 -7.75 11.46
CA LYS A 179 4.05 -6.47 10.75
C LYS A 179 3.84 -5.29 11.70
N MET A 180 2.86 -5.39 12.61
CA MET A 180 2.63 -4.37 13.64
C MET A 180 3.85 -4.20 14.55
N ASN A 181 4.50 -5.28 14.96
CA ASN A 181 5.71 -5.21 15.78
C ASN A 181 6.85 -4.46 15.06
N LYS A 182 7.06 -4.71 13.77
CA LYS A 182 8.03 -3.97 12.93
C LYS A 182 7.65 -2.49 12.82
N GLN A 183 6.39 -2.20 12.49
CA GLN A 183 5.90 -0.84 12.31
C GLN A 183 6.00 0.00 13.59
N THR A 184 5.71 -0.57 14.78
CA THR A 184 5.85 0.13 16.05
C THR A 184 7.30 0.47 16.36
N THR A 185 8.27 -0.35 15.90
CA THR A 185 9.71 -0.03 16.03
C THR A 185 10.09 1.15 15.14
N LEU A 186 9.66 1.14 13.88
CA LEU A 186 9.92 2.25 12.95
C LEU A 186 9.29 3.56 13.43
N GLU A 187 8.07 3.51 13.96
CA GLU A 187 7.40 4.67 14.55
C GLU A 187 8.16 5.22 15.77
N ALA A 188 8.65 4.34 16.63
CA ALA A 188 9.47 4.71 17.78
C ALA A 188 10.79 5.40 17.35
N MET A 189 11.49 4.84 16.37
CA MET A 189 12.70 5.43 15.80
C MET A 189 12.42 6.82 15.22
N LYS A 190 11.29 6.96 14.49
CA LYS A 190 10.83 8.26 13.98
C LYS A 190 10.63 9.27 15.11
N TRP A 191 9.95 8.89 16.19
CA TRP A 191 9.72 9.79 17.31
C TRP A 191 11.01 10.26 17.98
N VAL A 192 12.03 9.38 18.08
CA VAL A 192 13.35 9.76 18.59
C VAL A 192 14.02 10.76 17.65
N ARG A 193 14.08 10.45 16.36
CA ARG A 193 14.69 11.31 15.34
C ARG A 193 14.04 12.69 15.27
N ASP A 194 12.71 12.74 15.31
CA ASP A 194 11.93 13.98 15.24
C ASP A 194 11.94 14.76 16.59
N GLY A 195 12.70 14.31 17.60
CA GLY A 195 12.76 14.93 18.92
C GLY A 195 11.41 14.98 19.65
N ARG A 196 10.49 14.06 19.34
CA ARG A 196 9.12 14.09 19.83
C ARG A 196 9.06 13.82 21.32
N LYS A 197 8.44 14.75 22.09
CA LYS A 197 8.16 14.53 23.50
C LYS A 197 6.89 13.72 23.70
N MET A 198 7.01 12.50 24.20
CA MET A 198 5.90 11.60 24.49
C MET A 198 5.99 11.14 25.95
N GLY A 199 4.93 11.40 26.73
CA GLY A 199 4.79 10.92 28.11
C GLY A 199 3.79 9.77 28.23
N LEU A 200 3.87 8.98 29.31
CA LEU A 200 3.00 7.81 29.53
C LEU A 200 1.50 8.17 29.48
N GLY A 201 1.08 9.24 30.14
CA GLY A 201 -0.32 9.67 30.17
C GLY A 201 -0.85 9.94 28.74
N LYS A 202 -0.05 10.59 27.89
CA LYS A 202 -0.40 10.83 26.49
C LYS A 202 -0.46 9.53 25.69
N ALA A 203 0.45 8.58 25.93
CA ALA A 203 0.45 7.27 25.27
C ALA A 203 -0.80 6.47 25.65
N LEU A 204 -1.15 6.40 26.94
CA LEU A 204 -2.36 5.73 27.42
C LEU A 204 -3.62 6.36 26.84
N TRP A 205 -3.72 7.70 26.88
CA TRP A 205 -4.85 8.40 26.27
C TRP A 205 -5.00 8.06 24.76
N ARG A 206 -3.88 8.07 24.02
CA ARG A 206 -3.90 7.71 22.58
C ARG A 206 -4.30 6.27 22.35
N THR A 207 -3.93 5.37 23.26
CA THR A 207 -4.33 3.94 23.20
C THR A 207 -5.85 3.82 23.30
N CYS A 208 -6.44 4.44 24.34
CA CYS A 208 -7.90 4.43 24.54
C CYS A 208 -8.63 5.17 23.39
N ASP A 209 -8.17 6.35 23.00
CA ASP A 209 -8.77 7.12 21.88
C ASP A 209 -8.73 6.33 20.57
N ARG A 210 -7.61 5.67 20.26
CA ARG A 210 -7.50 4.87 19.03
C ARG A 210 -8.46 3.69 19.04
N PHE A 211 -8.54 2.96 20.17
CA PHE A 211 -9.50 1.88 20.34
C PHE A 211 -10.95 2.37 20.15
N MET A 212 -11.35 3.38 20.90
CA MET A 212 -12.73 3.93 20.87
C MET A 212 -13.07 4.48 19.49
N ARG A 213 -12.14 5.16 18.85
CA ARG A 213 -12.34 5.69 17.50
C ARG A 213 -12.52 4.58 16.48
N THR A 214 -11.69 3.53 16.53
CA THR A 214 -11.76 2.42 15.58
C THR A 214 -13.02 1.60 15.85
N PHE A 215 -13.23 1.18 17.10
CA PHE A 215 -14.31 0.28 17.46
C PHE A 215 -15.69 0.94 17.36
N ILE A 216 -15.85 2.13 17.96
CA ILE A 216 -17.15 2.80 18.03
C ILE A 216 -17.36 3.73 16.83
N ARG A 217 -16.52 4.79 16.67
CA ARG A 217 -16.78 5.82 15.66
C ARG A 217 -16.69 5.28 14.23
N LYS A 218 -15.69 4.42 13.95
CA LYS A 218 -15.52 3.76 12.64
C LYS A 218 -16.23 2.42 12.55
N LYS A 219 -17.05 2.08 13.54
CA LYS A 219 -17.98 0.94 13.55
C LYS A 219 -17.31 -0.43 13.35
N ALA A 220 -16.03 -0.60 13.79
CA ALA A 220 -15.34 -1.89 13.64
C ALA A 220 -16.06 -3.04 14.36
N TYR A 221 -16.90 -2.77 15.36
CA TYR A 221 -17.76 -3.78 16.01
C TYR A 221 -18.66 -4.54 15.01
N LYS A 222 -18.94 -3.97 13.83
CA LYS A 222 -19.70 -4.64 12.77
C LYS A 222 -18.92 -5.75 12.06
N ASP A 223 -17.61 -5.75 12.17
CA ASP A 223 -16.73 -6.83 11.70
C ASP A 223 -16.53 -7.92 12.78
N GLY A 224 -17.35 -7.93 13.83
CA GLY A 224 -17.36 -8.94 14.88
C GLY A 224 -16.01 -9.04 15.60
N LEU A 225 -15.55 -10.29 15.83
CA LEU A 225 -14.27 -10.55 16.50
C LEU A 225 -13.08 -9.92 15.78
N THR A 226 -13.03 -9.98 14.46
CA THR A 226 -11.95 -9.37 13.65
C THR A 226 -11.88 -7.85 13.90
N GLY A 227 -13.01 -7.15 13.86
CA GLY A 227 -13.07 -5.71 14.12
C GLY A 227 -12.69 -5.35 15.57
N PHE A 228 -13.07 -6.19 16.54
CA PHE A 228 -12.64 -6.03 17.93
C PHE A 228 -11.12 -6.17 18.07
N MET A 229 -10.54 -7.23 17.49
CA MET A 229 -9.08 -7.47 17.52
C MET A 229 -8.31 -6.34 16.86
N ILE A 230 -8.71 -5.89 15.68
CA ILE A 230 -8.10 -4.75 14.99
C ILE A 230 -8.14 -3.49 15.86
N SER A 231 -9.23 -3.27 16.59
CA SER A 231 -9.37 -2.10 17.45
C SER A 231 -8.45 -2.17 18.66
N ILE A 232 -8.30 -3.36 19.29
CA ILE A 232 -7.34 -3.61 20.36
C ILE A 232 -5.92 -3.37 19.87
N PHE A 233 -5.52 -4.02 18.77
CA PHE A 233 -4.17 -3.89 18.23
C PHE A 233 -3.87 -2.47 17.74
N GLY A 234 -4.87 -1.76 17.20
CA GLY A 234 -4.74 -0.35 16.85
C GLY A 234 -4.47 0.55 18.06
N GLY A 235 -5.07 0.22 19.21
CA GLY A 235 -4.76 0.84 20.51
C GLY A 235 -3.37 0.45 21.00
N LEU A 236 -3.07 -0.85 21.05
CA LEU A 236 -1.78 -1.38 21.50
C LEU A 236 -0.59 -0.83 20.69
N TYR A 237 -0.79 -0.55 19.40
CA TYR A 237 0.21 0.11 18.55
C TYR A 237 0.78 1.39 19.23
N GLN A 238 -0.08 2.20 19.87
CA GLN A 238 0.32 3.45 20.48
C GLN A 238 1.20 3.24 21.72
N ILE A 239 0.83 2.31 22.58
CA ILE A 239 1.59 2.03 23.82
C ILE A 239 2.88 1.28 23.49
N LEU A 240 2.88 0.33 22.55
CA LEU A 240 4.09 -0.37 22.13
C LEU A 240 5.10 0.58 21.49
N SER A 241 4.65 1.51 20.63
CA SER A 241 5.52 2.54 20.06
C SER A 241 6.13 3.42 21.17
N TYR A 242 5.36 3.74 22.22
CA TYR A 242 5.87 4.51 23.36
C TYR A 242 6.91 3.75 24.17
N VAL A 243 6.67 2.46 24.46
CA VAL A 243 7.64 1.62 25.20
C VAL A 243 8.95 1.54 24.42
N LYS A 244 8.88 1.19 23.13
CA LYS A 244 10.07 1.13 22.26
C LYS A 244 10.78 2.48 22.11
N TYR A 245 10.02 3.59 22.05
CA TYR A 245 10.60 4.94 22.06
C TYR A 245 11.46 5.19 23.30
N ASN A 246 10.96 4.82 24.50
CA ASN A 246 11.74 4.96 25.73
C ASN A 246 12.97 4.06 25.76
N GLU A 247 12.85 2.80 25.30
CA GLU A 247 13.99 1.87 25.20
C GLU A 247 15.09 2.41 24.26
N ILE A 248 14.72 2.97 23.12
CA ILE A 248 15.69 3.53 22.16
C ILE A 248 16.34 4.78 22.77
N LYS A 249 15.54 5.66 23.39
CA LYS A 249 16.02 6.89 23.99
C LYS A 249 16.96 6.67 25.18
N SER A 250 16.73 5.61 25.96
CA SER A 250 17.60 5.29 27.12
C SER A 250 18.96 4.71 26.71
N LYS A 251 19.15 4.33 25.46
CA LYS A 251 20.38 3.78 24.89
C LYS A 251 21.24 4.84 24.19
N GLN A 252 20.72 6.07 24.06
CA GLN A 252 21.43 7.25 23.56
C GLN A 252 22.00 8.08 24.65
#